data_e0fb78cb86d2e7b8564da579edfa1391
#
_entry.id   e0fb78cb86d2e7b8564da579edfa1391
#
_cell.length_a   1.000
_cell.length_b   1.000
_cell.length_c   1.000
_cell.angle_alpha   90.00
_cell.angle_beta   90.00
_cell.angle_gamma   90.00
#
_symmetry.space_group_name_H-M   'P 1'
#
loop_
_entity.id
_entity.type
_entity.pdbx_description
1 polymer ?
#
loop_
_entity_poly.entity_id
_entity_poly.type
_entity_poly.pdbx_seq_one_letter_code
_entity_poly.pdbx_strand_id
1 'polypeptide(L)'
;RAMVLLEKNVAFAGSDATFGFINTQNQTIATSNLKNRGVISDFRAVAATSQNFFMLSIGNPALLYKAEQSGMEEVYREEHPDVFYDVLRFTDDQFGIAIGDPIDNRLSVVTTLNGGQQWTKLMWSQSPKLEEGESVFAASNSALAHYGNKLWVVTGGSKSRVLFSDNKGYKWQDLATLPLAQGQATQGAFTIAFYNDQQGIVLGGDYEQPTERKGSGALTFDGGKTWQPIATDKAIGYASCVQYIPNSEGNALVATSPNGLFFSN
;
A
#
# COMPACT_ATOMS: atom_id res chain seq x y z
N ARG A 1 6.07 9.05 6.53
CA ARG A 1 6.18 8.04 5.48
C ARG A 1 4.82 7.52 5.03
N ALA A 2 3.93 7.23 5.94
CA ALA A 2 2.56 6.86 5.63
C ALA A 2 1.58 7.65 6.49
N MET A 3 0.37 7.89 5.97
CA MET A 3 -0.69 8.61 6.67
C MET A 3 -2.05 8.01 6.35
N VAL A 4 -2.99 8.18 7.29
CA VAL A 4 -4.39 7.77 7.14
C VAL A 4 -5.31 8.81 7.78
N LEU A 5 -6.47 9.04 7.15
CA LEU A 5 -7.49 9.94 7.71
C LEU A 5 -8.27 9.23 8.82
N LEU A 6 -8.43 9.90 9.94
CA LEU A 6 -9.20 9.48 11.11
C LEU A 6 -10.17 10.59 11.49
N GLU A 7 -11.38 10.54 11.02
CA GLU A 7 -12.40 11.58 11.27
C GLU A 7 -11.86 13.02 11.06
N LYS A 8 -11.48 13.69 12.15
CA LYS A 8 -10.95 15.07 12.17
C LYS A 8 -9.43 15.14 12.25
N ASN A 9 -8.73 14.01 12.17
CA ASN A 9 -7.29 13.94 12.29
C ASN A 9 -6.70 13.18 11.09
N VAL A 10 -5.47 13.51 10.74
CA VAL A 10 -4.61 12.68 9.91
C VAL A 10 -3.60 12.02 10.84
N ALA A 11 -3.67 10.70 10.98
CA ALA A 11 -2.64 9.95 11.68
C ALA A 11 -1.48 9.64 10.73
N PHE A 12 -0.25 9.71 11.23
CA PHE A 12 0.95 9.42 10.45
C PHE A 12 1.96 8.61 11.26
N ALA A 13 2.80 7.88 10.55
CA ALA A 13 3.96 7.21 11.14
C ALA A 13 5.18 7.26 10.20
N GLY A 14 6.38 7.14 10.75
CA GLY A 14 7.63 7.33 10.03
C GLY A 14 8.83 6.68 10.69
N SER A 15 9.99 7.24 10.38
CA SER A 15 11.29 6.78 10.90
C SER A 15 11.45 7.03 12.39
N ASP A 16 12.44 6.38 12.98
CA ASP A 16 12.81 6.54 14.41
C ASP A 16 11.65 6.31 15.36
N ALA A 17 10.80 5.33 15.04
CA ALA A 17 9.59 4.99 15.79
C ALA A 17 8.64 6.19 16.01
N THR A 18 8.71 7.20 15.15
CA THR A 18 7.88 8.41 15.27
C THR A 18 6.49 8.17 14.71
N PHE A 19 5.48 8.64 15.41
CA PHE A 19 4.09 8.69 14.96
C PHE A 19 3.40 9.94 15.51
N GLY A 20 2.24 10.26 14.98
CA GLY A 20 1.52 11.43 15.45
C GLY A 20 0.19 11.65 14.76
N PHE A 21 -0.44 12.77 15.12
CA PHE A 21 -1.73 13.18 14.63
C PHE A 21 -1.70 14.65 14.25
N ILE A 22 -2.32 14.97 13.12
CA ILE A 22 -2.56 16.33 12.65
C ILE A 22 -4.06 16.57 12.74
N ASN A 23 -4.48 17.53 13.56
CA ASN A 23 -5.87 17.94 13.61
C ASN A 23 -6.19 18.77 12.37
N THR A 24 -7.18 18.35 11.57
CA THR A 24 -7.51 18.99 10.29
C THR A 24 -8.26 20.31 10.45
N GLN A 25 -8.81 20.60 11.63
CA GLN A 25 -9.58 21.83 11.88
C GLN A 25 -8.70 22.99 12.34
N ASN A 26 -7.79 22.73 13.30
CA ASN A 26 -6.93 23.76 13.88
C ASN A 26 -5.45 23.64 13.48
N GLN A 27 -5.10 22.63 12.65
CA GLN A 27 -3.76 22.34 12.13
C GLN A 27 -2.69 22.08 13.20
N THR A 28 -3.10 21.74 14.43
CA THR A 28 -2.15 21.35 15.46
C THR A 28 -1.57 19.96 15.18
N ILE A 29 -0.28 19.79 15.46
CA ILE A 29 0.45 18.55 15.28
C ILE A 29 0.88 18.04 16.64
N ALA A 30 0.49 16.81 16.96
CA ALA A 30 0.97 16.07 18.12
C ALA A 30 1.86 14.93 17.64
N THR A 31 3.09 14.84 18.15
CA THR A 31 4.03 13.78 17.83
C THR A 31 4.41 13.01 19.09
N SER A 32 4.63 11.72 18.91
CA SER A 32 5.13 10.80 19.93
C SER A 32 6.18 9.87 19.30
N ASN A 33 6.92 9.21 20.16
CA ASN A 33 7.95 8.27 19.75
C ASN A 33 7.84 6.98 20.57
N LEU A 34 7.79 5.84 19.88
CA LEU A 34 7.71 4.52 20.50
C LEU A 34 9.13 3.98 20.78
N LYS A 35 9.85 4.57 21.73
CA LYS A 35 11.24 4.20 22.09
C LYS A 35 11.36 2.97 22.97
N ASN A 36 10.31 2.21 23.17
CA ASN A 36 10.31 1.14 24.14
C ASN A 36 10.77 -0.19 23.55
N ARG A 37 11.63 -0.90 24.32
CA ARG A 37 12.09 -2.28 24.13
C ARG A 37 13.33 -2.49 23.24
N GLY A 38 14.16 -1.46 23.02
CA GLY A 38 15.49 -1.66 22.39
C GLY A 38 15.48 -1.82 20.86
N VAL A 39 14.30 -1.76 20.24
CA VAL A 39 14.15 -1.79 18.78
C VAL A 39 13.65 -0.42 18.32
N ILE A 40 14.40 0.22 17.44
CA ILE A 40 13.95 1.44 16.76
C ILE A 40 13.24 1.02 15.49
N SER A 41 11.93 1.18 15.45
CA SER A 41 11.10 0.79 14.31
C SER A 41 11.02 1.90 13.26
N ASP A 42 11.20 1.53 12.01
CA ASP A 42 10.85 2.38 10.87
C ASP A 42 9.46 1.99 10.37
N PHE A 43 8.46 2.85 10.60
CA PHE A 43 7.11 2.60 10.13
C PHE A 43 6.94 3.06 8.69
N ARG A 44 6.45 2.16 7.85
CA ARG A 44 6.19 2.42 6.42
C ARG A 44 4.73 2.29 6.03
N ALA A 45 3.95 1.55 6.82
CA ALA A 45 2.54 1.35 6.55
C ALA A 45 1.69 1.71 7.78
N VAL A 46 0.53 2.31 7.53
CA VAL A 46 -0.45 2.68 8.54
C VAL A 46 -1.85 2.35 8.07
N ALA A 47 -2.73 2.03 9.02
CA ALA A 47 -4.14 1.83 8.74
C ALA A 47 -4.98 2.26 9.94
N ALA A 48 -6.28 2.36 9.72
CA ALA A 48 -7.24 2.67 10.77
C ALA A 48 -8.53 1.88 10.60
N THR A 49 -9.15 1.58 11.73
CA THR A 49 -10.57 1.27 11.85
C THR A 49 -11.30 2.47 12.43
N SER A 50 -12.60 2.38 12.63
CA SER A 50 -13.35 3.43 13.34
C SER A 50 -12.88 3.67 14.79
N GLN A 51 -12.16 2.72 15.38
CA GLN A 51 -11.77 2.74 16.80
C GLN A 51 -10.26 2.82 17.02
N ASN A 52 -9.45 2.30 16.10
CA ASN A 52 -8.03 2.07 16.34
C ASN A 52 -7.17 2.56 15.17
N PHE A 53 -5.96 2.98 15.51
CA PHE A 53 -4.90 3.28 14.56
C PHE A 53 -3.81 2.21 14.63
N PHE A 54 -3.30 1.79 13.48
CA PHE A 54 -2.29 0.75 13.35
C PHE A 54 -1.05 1.25 12.62
N MET A 55 0.11 0.79 13.07
CA MET A 55 1.41 1.11 12.47
C MET A 55 2.21 -0.16 12.27
N LEU A 56 2.74 -0.36 11.08
CA LEU A 56 3.55 -1.53 10.73
C LEU A 56 4.96 -1.09 10.34
N SER A 57 5.95 -1.68 10.99
CA SER A 57 7.35 -1.43 10.68
C SER A 57 7.85 -2.29 9.53
N ILE A 58 8.92 -1.83 8.90
CA ILE A 58 9.75 -2.61 7.99
C ILE A 58 10.90 -3.26 8.73
N GLY A 59 11.50 -4.27 8.09
CA GLY A 59 12.72 -4.94 8.56
C GLY A 59 12.48 -5.96 9.67
N ASN A 60 13.56 -6.58 10.10
CA ASN A 60 13.57 -7.64 11.09
C ASN A 60 13.86 -7.09 12.50
N PRO A 61 12.97 -7.27 13.48
CA PRO A 61 11.62 -7.84 13.33
C PRO A 61 10.63 -6.85 12.69
N ALA A 62 9.69 -7.37 11.91
CA ALA A 62 8.50 -6.62 11.53
C ALA A 62 7.54 -6.58 12.73
N LEU A 63 7.11 -5.38 13.10
CA LEU A 63 6.29 -5.12 14.27
C LEU A 63 5.02 -4.36 13.88
N LEU A 64 3.88 -4.93 14.22
CA LEU A 64 2.58 -4.26 14.06
C LEU A 64 2.08 -3.80 15.43
N TYR A 65 1.88 -2.51 15.56
CA TYR A 65 1.33 -1.89 16.74
C TYR A 65 -0.09 -1.41 16.48
N LYS A 66 -0.93 -1.56 17.51
CA LYS A 66 -2.27 -1.03 17.61
C LYS A 66 -2.30 0.05 18.66
N ALA A 67 -2.77 1.24 18.31
CA ALA A 67 -2.97 2.33 19.24
C ALA A 67 -4.36 2.24 19.86
N GLU A 68 -4.42 2.25 21.17
CA GLU A 68 -5.62 2.31 21.99
C GLU A 68 -5.57 3.51 22.94
N GLN A 69 -6.67 3.81 23.60
CA GLN A 69 -6.68 4.85 24.65
C GLN A 69 -5.70 4.56 25.81
N SER A 70 -5.44 3.28 26.07
CA SER A 70 -4.52 2.79 27.10
C SER A 70 -3.05 2.84 26.71
N GLY A 71 -2.73 3.05 25.43
CA GLY A 71 -1.37 3.07 24.89
C GLY A 71 -1.19 2.29 23.60
N MET A 72 0.03 1.81 23.36
CA MET A 72 0.39 1.02 22.19
C MET A 72 0.55 -0.45 22.55
N GLU A 73 -0.17 -1.32 21.87
CA GLU A 73 -0.10 -2.78 21.97
C GLU A 73 0.62 -3.36 20.73
N GLU A 74 1.58 -4.27 20.93
CA GLU A 74 2.17 -5.06 19.88
C GLU A 74 1.23 -6.24 19.57
N VAL A 75 0.60 -6.22 18.38
CA VAL A 75 -0.42 -7.21 17.98
C VAL A 75 0.09 -8.22 16.96
N TYR A 76 1.28 -7.99 16.39
CA TYR A 76 1.95 -8.95 15.51
C TYR A 76 3.47 -8.71 15.53
N ARG A 77 4.22 -9.80 15.45
CA ARG A 77 5.68 -9.83 15.32
C ARG A 77 6.10 -10.93 14.36
N GLU A 78 7.01 -10.61 13.47
CA GLU A 78 7.66 -11.59 12.61
C GLU A 78 9.16 -11.36 12.59
N GLU A 79 9.91 -12.44 12.86
CA GLU A 79 11.36 -12.46 12.85
C GLU A 79 11.84 -13.31 11.67
N HIS A 80 12.25 -12.64 10.59
CA HIS A 80 12.85 -13.28 9.41
C HIS A 80 13.81 -12.27 8.78
N PRO A 81 15.02 -12.68 8.33
CA PRO A 81 16.00 -11.72 7.76
C PRO A 81 15.45 -10.93 6.57
N ASP A 82 14.59 -11.53 5.75
CA ASP A 82 14.04 -10.92 4.54
C ASP A 82 12.62 -10.34 4.75
N VAL A 83 12.14 -10.23 6.00
CA VAL A 83 10.81 -9.67 6.25
C VAL A 83 10.78 -8.17 5.96
N PHE A 84 9.83 -7.77 5.12
CA PHE A 84 9.62 -6.37 4.78
C PHE A 84 8.15 -6.17 4.37
N TYR A 85 7.42 -5.34 5.11
CA TYR A 85 6.02 -5.05 4.84
C TYR A 85 5.83 -3.66 4.24
N ASP A 86 5.08 -3.60 3.13
CA ASP A 86 4.92 -2.42 2.28
C ASP A 86 3.58 -1.73 2.49
N VAL A 87 2.54 -2.52 2.78
CA VAL A 87 1.16 -2.05 2.82
C VAL A 87 0.43 -2.61 4.03
N LEU A 88 -0.37 -1.76 4.65
CA LEU A 88 -1.34 -2.12 5.68
C LEU A 88 -2.68 -1.46 5.34
N ARG A 89 -3.76 -2.24 5.29
CA ARG A 89 -5.10 -1.74 4.94
C ARG A 89 -6.19 -2.45 5.74
N PHE A 90 -7.16 -1.70 6.22
CA PHE A 90 -8.45 -2.24 6.64
C PHE A 90 -9.49 -1.98 5.53
N THR A 91 -10.30 -2.97 5.21
CA THR A 91 -11.42 -2.83 4.25
C THR A 91 -12.74 -2.56 4.96
N ASP A 92 -12.82 -2.96 6.21
CA ASP A 92 -13.90 -2.71 7.17
C ASP A 92 -13.31 -2.76 8.60
N ASP A 93 -14.12 -2.53 9.63
CA ASP A 93 -13.63 -2.51 11.02
C ASP A 93 -13.17 -3.87 11.55
N GLN A 94 -13.40 -4.97 10.83
CA GLN A 94 -13.03 -6.32 11.24
C GLN A 94 -11.90 -6.90 10.41
N PHE A 95 -11.93 -6.70 9.08
CA PHE A 95 -10.96 -7.29 8.18
C PHE A 95 -9.84 -6.30 7.82
N GLY A 96 -8.63 -6.69 8.18
CA GLY A 96 -7.39 -6.00 7.79
C GLY A 96 -6.41 -6.95 7.10
N ILE A 97 -5.55 -6.38 6.26
CA ILE A 97 -4.52 -7.09 5.52
C ILE A 97 -3.22 -6.29 5.49
N ALA A 98 -2.10 -6.97 5.68
CA ALA A 98 -0.77 -6.46 5.42
C ALA A 98 -0.12 -7.27 4.30
N ILE A 99 0.55 -6.57 3.39
CA ILE A 99 1.28 -7.14 2.26
C ILE A 99 2.73 -6.69 2.35
N GLY A 100 3.64 -7.62 2.12
CA GLY A 100 5.07 -7.37 2.12
C GLY A 100 5.80 -8.12 1.02
N ASP A 101 7.07 -7.84 0.91
CA ASP A 101 7.97 -8.46 -0.05
C ASP A 101 7.96 -10.00 0.01
N PRO A 102 8.31 -10.66 -1.07
CA PRO A 102 8.34 -12.11 -1.10
C PRO A 102 9.43 -12.68 -0.22
N ILE A 103 9.09 -13.74 0.52
CA ILE A 103 10.02 -14.65 1.16
C ILE A 103 9.94 -15.96 0.39
N ASP A 104 11.09 -16.49 -0.07
CA ASP A 104 11.16 -17.68 -0.93
C ASP A 104 10.25 -17.58 -2.18
N ASN A 105 10.26 -16.42 -2.84
CA ASN A 105 9.41 -16.10 -4.00
C ASN A 105 7.90 -16.21 -3.71
N ARG A 106 7.47 -16.05 -2.47
CA ARG A 106 6.07 -16.02 -2.08
C ARG A 106 5.76 -14.72 -1.35
N LEU A 107 4.74 -14.02 -1.82
CA LEU A 107 4.28 -12.76 -1.24
C LEU A 107 3.98 -12.94 0.26
N SER A 108 4.50 -12.06 1.09
CA SER A 108 4.16 -12.03 2.51
C SER A 108 2.77 -11.42 2.68
N VAL A 109 1.84 -12.22 3.23
CA VAL A 109 0.45 -11.78 3.47
C VAL A 109 0.07 -12.12 4.90
N VAL A 110 -0.40 -11.12 5.64
CA VAL A 110 -0.91 -11.26 7.00
C VAL A 110 -2.29 -10.64 7.09
N THR A 111 -3.23 -11.32 7.72
CA THR A 111 -4.62 -10.88 7.80
C THR A 111 -5.16 -10.91 9.23
N THR A 112 -6.14 -10.07 9.51
CA THR A 112 -6.97 -10.10 10.72
C THR A 112 -8.44 -10.17 10.35
N LEU A 113 -9.24 -10.84 11.18
CA LEU A 113 -10.70 -10.96 11.07
C LEU A 113 -11.44 -10.39 12.28
N ASN A 114 -10.71 -9.83 13.24
CA ASN A 114 -11.25 -9.38 14.52
C ASN A 114 -10.77 -7.96 14.89
N GLY A 115 -10.73 -7.09 13.87
CA GLY A 115 -10.39 -5.67 14.09
C GLY A 115 -8.94 -5.44 14.50
N GLY A 116 -8.02 -6.32 14.09
CA GLY A 116 -6.59 -6.18 14.38
C GLY A 116 -6.16 -6.66 15.76
N GLN A 117 -7.01 -7.39 16.49
CA GLN A 117 -6.63 -7.99 17.78
C GLN A 117 -5.68 -9.18 17.60
N GLN A 118 -5.86 -9.94 16.54
CA GLN A 118 -4.99 -11.05 16.16
C GLN A 118 -4.71 -11.01 14.67
N TRP A 119 -3.46 -11.30 14.30
CA TRP A 119 -3.02 -11.35 12.92
C TRP A 119 -2.45 -12.72 12.60
N THR A 120 -2.77 -13.23 11.44
CA THR A 120 -2.37 -14.56 10.99
C THR A 120 -1.70 -14.47 9.63
N LYS A 121 -0.49 -15.02 9.52
CA LYS A 121 0.22 -15.12 8.24
C LYS A 121 -0.47 -16.17 7.37
N LEU A 122 -0.69 -15.82 6.10
CA LEU A 122 -1.22 -16.75 5.11
C LEU A 122 -0.22 -17.90 4.92
N MET A 123 -0.72 -19.12 4.82
CA MET A 123 0.15 -20.28 4.59
C MET A 123 0.94 -20.10 3.29
N TRP A 124 2.20 -20.50 3.29
CA TRP A 124 3.10 -20.37 2.16
C TRP A 124 2.51 -20.93 0.86
N SER A 125 1.82 -22.08 0.91
CA SER A 125 1.16 -22.71 -0.26
C SER A 125 0.00 -21.92 -0.85
N GLN A 126 -0.59 -21.00 -0.08
CA GLN A 126 -1.72 -20.15 -0.48
C GLN A 126 -1.27 -18.75 -0.94
N SER A 127 -0.07 -18.35 -0.55
CA SER A 127 0.49 -17.05 -0.95
C SER A 127 0.83 -17.02 -2.43
N PRO A 128 0.59 -15.89 -3.13
CA PRO A 128 0.97 -15.72 -4.52
C PRO A 128 2.46 -15.98 -4.75
N LYS A 129 2.76 -16.71 -5.82
CA LYS A 129 4.15 -16.87 -6.26
C LYS A 129 4.57 -15.68 -7.10
N LEU A 130 5.72 -15.08 -6.79
CA LEU A 130 6.34 -14.02 -7.55
C LEU A 130 7.51 -14.55 -8.37
N GLU A 131 7.88 -13.81 -9.41
CA GLU A 131 9.10 -14.07 -10.18
C GLU A 131 10.33 -13.61 -9.37
N GLU A 132 11.51 -14.11 -9.73
CA GLU A 132 12.76 -13.63 -9.12
C GLU A 132 12.95 -12.12 -9.41
N GLY A 133 13.21 -11.33 -8.37
CA GLY A 133 13.35 -9.88 -8.47
C GLY A 133 12.03 -9.11 -8.64
N GLU A 134 10.87 -9.77 -8.47
CA GLU A 134 9.58 -9.13 -8.39
C GLU A 134 9.23 -8.84 -6.93
N SER A 135 8.76 -7.62 -6.63
CA SER A 135 8.44 -7.15 -5.27
C SER A 135 7.22 -6.23 -5.26
N VAL A 136 6.70 -5.97 -4.07
CA VAL A 136 5.77 -4.87 -3.81
C VAL A 136 6.59 -3.66 -3.34
N PHE A 137 6.12 -2.45 -3.58
CA PHE A 137 6.88 -1.25 -3.22
C PHE A 137 6.26 -0.47 -2.07
N ALA A 138 7.06 -0.22 -1.02
CA ALA A 138 6.68 0.59 0.15
C ALA A 138 6.73 2.11 -0.13
N ALA A 139 6.12 2.55 -1.22
CA ALA A 139 6.21 3.96 -1.61
C ALA A 139 5.32 4.86 -0.76
N SER A 140 4.06 4.49 -0.57
CA SER A 140 3.06 5.33 0.10
C SER A 140 1.91 4.56 0.75
N ASN A 141 2.12 3.28 1.06
CA ASN A 141 1.06 2.39 1.58
C ASN A 141 -0.13 2.22 0.60
N SER A 142 0.10 2.38 -0.70
CA SER A 142 -0.95 2.39 -1.73
C SER A 142 -0.76 1.39 -2.88
N ALA A 143 0.12 0.40 -2.71
CA ALA A 143 0.27 -0.71 -3.66
C ALA A 143 -0.88 -1.73 -3.60
N LEU A 144 -1.86 -1.51 -2.71
CA LEU A 144 -3.09 -2.29 -2.59
C LEU A 144 -4.32 -1.40 -2.67
N ALA A 145 -5.27 -1.77 -3.54
CA ALA A 145 -6.61 -1.22 -3.59
C ALA A 145 -7.64 -2.28 -3.20
N HIS A 146 -8.82 -1.84 -2.75
CA HIS A 146 -9.94 -2.73 -2.45
C HIS A 146 -11.28 -2.11 -2.86
N TYR A 147 -12.25 -2.99 -3.17
CA TYR A 147 -13.66 -2.66 -3.32
C TYR A 147 -14.52 -3.84 -2.87
N GLY A 148 -15.25 -3.66 -1.78
CA GLY A 148 -15.91 -4.78 -1.10
C GLY A 148 -14.91 -5.86 -0.69
N ASN A 149 -15.13 -7.11 -1.12
CA ASN A 149 -14.25 -8.24 -0.85
C ASN A 149 -13.09 -8.39 -1.85
N LYS A 150 -13.07 -7.55 -2.90
CA LYS A 150 -12.06 -7.59 -3.95
C LYS A 150 -10.82 -6.82 -3.52
N LEU A 151 -9.65 -7.39 -3.78
CA LEU A 151 -8.34 -6.82 -3.51
C LEU A 151 -7.49 -6.87 -4.78
N TRP A 152 -6.77 -5.80 -5.06
CA TRP A 152 -5.78 -5.71 -6.13
C TRP A 152 -4.45 -5.28 -5.53
N VAL A 153 -3.42 -6.06 -5.75
CA VAL A 153 -2.03 -5.73 -5.35
C VAL A 153 -1.20 -5.56 -6.61
N VAL A 154 -0.42 -4.50 -6.67
CA VAL A 154 0.50 -4.27 -7.78
C VAL A 154 1.93 -4.58 -7.38
N THR A 155 2.70 -5.07 -8.36
CA THR A 155 4.10 -5.42 -8.22
C THR A 155 4.98 -4.64 -9.19
N GLY A 156 6.27 -4.70 -8.99
CA GLY A 156 7.29 -4.14 -9.85
C GLY A 156 8.61 -4.91 -9.72
N GLY A 157 9.69 -4.35 -10.19
CA GLY A 157 10.97 -5.00 -10.31
C GLY A 157 11.11 -5.72 -11.65
N SER A 158 11.52 -6.98 -11.63
CA SER A 158 11.67 -7.79 -12.84
C SER A 158 10.37 -7.94 -13.63
N LYS A 159 9.23 -7.89 -12.94
CA LYS A 159 7.88 -8.00 -13.52
C LYS A 159 6.91 -7.06 -12.80
N SER A 160 6.04 -6.42 -13.57
CA SER A 160 4.98 -5.57 -13.03
C SER A 160 3.62 -6.13 -13.45
N ARG A 161 2.80 -6.50 -12.47
CA ARG A 161 1.49 -7.10 -12.69
C ARG A 161 0.50 -6.78 -11.58
N VAL A 162 -0.74 -7.16 -11.79
CA VAL A 162 -1.82 -7.10 -10.81
C VAL A 162 -2.09 -8.51 -10.28
N LEU A 163 -1.95 -8.69 -8.99
CA LEU A 163 -2.44 -9.84 -8.25
C LEU A 163 -3.82 -9.51 -7.71
N PHE A 164 -4.77 -10.42 -7.88
CA PHE A 164 -6.18 -10.19 -7.55
C PHE A 164 -6.73 -11.28 -6.62
N SER A 165 -7.56 -10.85 -5.70
CA SER A 165 -8.38 -11.74 -4.87
C SER A 165 -9.82 -11.21 -4.84
N ASP A 166 -10.80 -12.08 -4.99
CA ASP A 166 -12.25 -11.78 -4.86
C ASP A 166 -12.84 -12.19 -3.51
N ASN A 167 -12.00 -12.71 -2.62
CA ASN A 167 -12.40 -13.32 -1.37
C ASN A 167 -11.53 -12.90 -0.18
N LYS A 168 -11.25 -11.59 -0.07
CA LYS A 168 -10.49 -11.01 1.05
C LYS A 168 -9.08 -11.62 1.22
N GLY A 169 -8.39 -11.96 0.12
CA GLY A 169 -7.01 -12.43 0.18
C GLY A 169 -6.83 -13.91 0.52
N TYR A 170 -7.88 -14.71 0.62
CA TYR A 170 -7.76 -16.16 0.84
C TYR A 170 -7.28 -16.93 -0.37
N LYS A 171 -7.60 -16.44 -1.57
CA LYS A 171 -7.10 -16.98 -2.83
C LYS A 171 -6.67 -15.82 -3.72
N TRP A 172 -5.57 -16.02 -4.41
CA TRP A 172 -4.99 -15.04 -5.31
C TRP A 172 -4.83 -15.61 -6.71
N GLN A 173 -4.94 -14.74 -7.70
CA GLN A 173 -4.66 -15.05 -9.09
C GLN A 173 -3.82 -13.94 -9.72
N ASP A 174 -2.97 -14.30 -10.67
CA ASP A 174 -2.31 -13.38 -11.58
C ASP A 174 -3.35 -12.86 -12.57
N LEU A 175 -3.75 -11.59 -12.42
CA LEU A 175 -4.87 -11.06 -13.20
C LEU A 175 -4.41 -10.48 -14.53
N ALA A 176 -3.34 -9.67 -14.52
CA ALA A 176 -2.81 -9.04 -15.73
C ALA A 176 -1.36 -8.56 -15.53
N THR A 177 -0.56 -8.66 -16.58
CA THR A 177 0.72 -7.94 -16.68
C THR A 177 0.45 -6.49 -17.03
N LEU A 178 1.11 -5.58 -16.36
CA LEU A 178 0.92 -4.15 -16.54
C LEU A 178 1.79 -3.62 -17.71
N PRO A 179 1.27 -2.68 -18.52
CA PRO A 179 2.03 -2.02 -19.58
C PRO A 179 2.89 -0.88 -19.05
N LEU A 180 3.57 -1.10 -17.90
CA LEU A 180 4.46 -0.14 -17.26
C LEU A 180 5.92 -0.51 -17.50
N ALA A 181 6.83 0.45 -17.23
CA ALA A 181 8.26 0.17 -17.18
C ALA A 181 8.53 -0.94 -16.16
N GLN A 182 9.32 -1.94 -16.55
CA GLN A 182 9.64 -3.11 -15.73
C GLN A 182 10.92 -3.77 -16.24
N GLY A 183 11.50 -4.66 -15.46
CA GLY A 183 12.74 -5.37 -15.79
C GLY A 183 13.93 -4.94 -14.95
N GLN A 184 13.81 -3.86 -14.18
CA GLN A 184 14.83 -3.39 -13.23
C GLN A 184 14.21 -3.19 -11.85
N ALA A 185 15.02 -3.32 -10.81
CA ALA A 185 14.58 -3.21 -9.41
C ALA A 185 13.92 -1.85 -9.06
N THR A 186 14.18 -0.82 -9.87
CA THR A 186 13.66 0.54 -9.69
C THR A 186 12.34 0.82 -10.39
N GLN A 187 11.88 -0.14 -11.22
CA GLN A 187 10.76 0.02 -12.15
C GLN A 187 9.53 -0.76 -11.72
N GLY A 188 8.36 -0.29 -12.11
CA GLY A 188 7.10 -1.01 -11.96
C GLY A 188 5.94 -0.15 -11.52
N ALA A 189 4.92 -0.81 -10.98
CA ALA A 189 3.77 -0.17 -10.37
C ALA A 189 4.04 0.11 -8.88
N PHE A 190 3.76 1.33 -8.44
CA PHE A 190 3.98 1.77 -7.05
C PHE A 190 2.67 2.06 -6.32
N THR A 191 1.62 2.34 -7.06
CA THR A 191 0.33 2.72 -6.49
C THR A 191 -0.82 2.30 -7.39
N ILE A 192 -1.92 1.88 -6.77
CA ILE A 192 -3.15 1.50 -7.46
C ILE A 192 -4.34 2.08 -6.72
N ALA A 193 -5.33 2.58 -7.46
CA ALA A 193 -6.60 3.01 -6.92
C ALA A 193 -7.76 2.52 -7.80
N PHE A 194 -8.86 2.16 -7.16
CA PHE A 194 -10.12 1.83 -7.81
C PHE A 194 -11.23 2.75 -7.32
N TYR A 195 -11.98 3.32 -8.26
CA TYR A 195 -13.19 4.09 -7.95
C TYR A 195 -14.36 3.17 -7.62
N ASN A 196 -14.49 2.11 -8.38
CA ASN A 196 -15.47 1.03 -8.20
C ASN A 196 -14.82 -0.30 -8.60
N ASP A 197 -15.57 -1.37 -8.73
CA ASP A 197 -15.04 -2.69 -9.07
C ASP A 197 -14.66 -2.87 -10.55
N GLN A 198 -14.82 -1.84 -11.39
CA GLN A 198 -14.50 -1.84 -12.81
C GLN A 198 -13.43 -0.82 -13.18
N GLN A 199 -13.55 0.41 -12.66
CA GLN A 199 -12.71 1.53 -13.02
C GLN A 199 -11.56 1.71 -12.05
N GLY A 200 -10.35 1.66 -12.57
CA GLY A 200 -9.13 1.82 -11.77
C GLY A 200 -7.98 2.47 -12.54
N ILE A 201 -6.99 2.87 -11.79
CA ILE A 201 -5.73 3.46 -12.27
C ILE A 201 -4.56 2.83 -11.54
N VAL A 202 -3.48 2.62 -12.26
CA VAL A 202 -2.16 2.28 -11.71
C VAL A 202 -1.16 3.33 -12.17
N LEU A 203 -0.33 3.80 -11.23
CA LEU A 203 0.82 4.64 -11.54
C LEU A 203 2.10 4.02 -10.97
N GLY A 204 3.22 4.39 -11.58
CA GLY A 204 4.53 3.92 -11.21
C GLY A 204 5.60 4.56 -12.09
N GLY A 205 6.43 3.76 -12.73
CA GLY A 205 7.53 4.21 -13.58
C GLY A 205 8.87 3.75 -13.02
N ASP A 206 9.88 4.62 -13.10
CA ASP A 206 11.23 4.40 -12.58
C ASP A 206 11.59 5.51 -11.58
N TYR A 207 11.80 5.18 -10.30
CA TYR A 207 12.11 6.20 -9.29
C TYR A 207 13.53 6.80 -9.45
N GLU A 208 14.42 6.15 -10.18
CA GLU A 208 15.74 6.72 -10.53
C GLU A 208 15.66 7.64 -11.77
N GLN A 209 14.58 7.51 -12.55
CA GLN A 209 14.30 8.37 -13.70
C GLN A 209 12.90 9.01 -13.57
N PRO A 210 12.66 9.84 -12.54
CA PRO A 210 11.32 10.28 -12.18
C PRO A 210 10.63 11.15 -13.23
N THR A 211 11.37 11.71 -14.18
CA THR A 211 10.81 12.51 -15.27
C THR A 211 10.46 11.68 -16.53
N GLU A 212 10.89 10.40 -16.60
CA GLU A 212 10.53 9.52 -17.70
C GLU A 212 9.03 9.19 -17.63
N ARG A 213 8.33 9.55 -18.68
CA ARG A 213 6.86 9.47 -18.76
C ARG A 213 6.36 8.18 -19.41
N LYS A 214 7.18 7.58 -20.26
CA LYS A 214 6.79 6.35 -20.96
C LYS A 214 6.65 5.19 -19.95
N GLY A 215 5.51 4.49 -19.99
CA GLY A 215 5.25 3.36 -19.11
C GLY A 215 5.13 3.74 -17.62
N SER A 216 4.65 4.94 -17.31
CA SER A 216 4.47 5.39 -15.93
C SER A 216 3.03 5.28 -15.41
N GLY A 217 2.08 4.82 -16.23
CA GLY A 217 0.71 4.61 -15.78
C GLY A 217 -0.21 3.95 -16.78
N ALA A 218 -1.29 3.37 -16.29
CA ALA A 218 -2.34 2.74 -17.08
C ALA A 218 -3.71 2.83 -16.38
N LEU A 219 -4.77 2.76 -17.18
CA LEU A 219 -6.18 2.77 -16.76
C LEU A 219 -6.83 1.43 -17.07
N THR A 220 -7.78 1.04 -16.24
CA THR A 220 -8.68 -0.10 -16.48
C THR A 220 -10.14 0.30 -16.35
N PHE A 221 -11.01 -0.37 -17.10
CA PHE A 221 -12.47 -0.20 -17.07
C PHE A 221 -13.21 -1.55 -16.98
N ASP A 222 -12.47 -2.63 -16.69
CA ASP A 222 -12.99 -4.00 -16.61
C ASP A 222 -12.55 -4.75 -15.35
N GLY A 223 -12.23 -3.99 -14.29
CA GLY A 223 -11.82 -4.55 -13.01
C GLY A 223 -10.37 -5.03 -12.98
N GLY A 224 -9.52 -4.49 -13.84
CA GLY A 224 -8.09 -4.80 -13.89
C GLY A 224 -7.72 -5.98 -14.77
N LYS A 225 -8.66 -6.51 -15.58
CA LYS A 225 -8.37 -7.61 -16.53
C LYS A 225 -7.54 -7.11 -17.71
N THR A 226 -7.84 -5.90 -18.18
CA THR A 226 -7.04 -5.22 -19.21
C THR A 226 -6.65 -3.82 -18.77
N TRP A 227 -5.50 -3.35 -19.24
CA TRP A 227 -4.93 -2.07 -18.87
C TRP A 227 -4.49 -1.29 -20.10
N GLN A 228 -5.00 -0.07 -20.24
CA GLN A 228 -4.68 0.85 -21.32
C GLN A 228 -3.59 1.81 -20.84
N PRO A 229 -2.41 1.86 -21.46
CA PRO A 229 -1.34 2.76 -21.06
C PRO A 229 -1.78 4.22 -21.23
N ILE A 230 -1.38 5.06 -20.28
CA ILE A 230 -1.54 6.51 -20.37
C ILE A 230 -0.57 7.03 -21.43
N ALA A 231 -1.07 7.84 -22.36
CA ALA A 231 -0.24 8.41 -23.41
C ALA A 231 0.89 9.26 -22.82
N THR A 232 2.09 9.17 -23.40
CA THR A 232 3.31 9.79 -22.84
C THR A 232 3.20 11.30 -22.64
N ASP A 233 2.47 12.01 -23.50
CA ASP A 233 2.22 13.45 -23.37
C ASP A 233 1.31 13.82 -22.20
N LYS A 234 0.49 12.88 -21.73
CA LYS A 234 -0.42 13.02 -20.56
C LYS A 234 0.14 12.43 -19.28
N ALA A 235 1.13 11.55 -19.38
CA ALA A 235 1.73 10.88 -18.24
C ALA A 235 2.60 11.85 -17.43
N ILE A 236 2.71 11.61 -16.12
CA ILE A 236 3.39 12.51 -15.17
C ILE A 236 4.80 12.03 -14.78
N GLY A 237 5.25 10.90 -15.31
CA GLY A 237 6.47 10.23 -14.87
C GLY A 237 6.24 9.39 -13.63
N TYR A 238 7.30 9.07 -12.91
CA TYR A 238 7.20 8.28 -11.67
C TYR A 238 6.25 8.94 -10.66
N ALA A 239 5.32 8.14 -10.14
CA ALA A 239 4.40 8.55 -9.10
C ALA A 239 4.34 7.52 -7.98
N SER A 240 4.35 7.99 -6.73
CA SER A 240 4.35 7.16 -5.53
C SER A 240 2.96 6.94 -4.94
N CYS A 241 1.99 7.80 -5.24
CA CYS A 241 0.62 7.67 -4.75
C CYS A 241 -0.38 8.25 -5.73
N VAL A 242 -1.51 7.58 -5.88
CA VAL A 242 -2.68 8.09 -6.61
C VAL A 242 -3.95 7.79 -5.81
N GLN A 243 -4.89 8.73 -5.82
CA GLN A 243 -6.20 8.57 -5.19
C GLN A 243 -7.29 9.22 -6.05
N TYR A 244 -8.45 8.60 -6.12
CA TYR A 244 -9.67 9.28 -6.59
C TYR A 244 -10.11 10.32 -5.58
N ILE A 245 -10.50 11.49 -6.07
CA ILE A 245 -11.04 12.54 -5.23
C ILE A 245 -12.46 12.15 -4.82
N PRO A 246 -12.77 12.16 -3.51
CA PRO A 246 -14.12 11.87 -3.04
C PRO A 246 -15.18 12.74 -3.72
N ASN A 247 -16.33 12.16 -4.01
CA ASN A 247 -17.47 12.84 -4.66
C ASN A 247 -17.21 13.37 -6.08
N SER A 248 -16.18 12.90 -6.75
CA SER A 248 -15.88 13.23 -8.15
C SER A 248 -16.50 12.27 -9.16
N GLU A 249 -17.29 11.29 -8.70
CA GLU A 249 -17.88 10.24 -9.54
C GLU A 249 -16.85 9.47 -10.39
N GLY A 250 -15.61 9.34 -9.87
CA GLY A 250 -14.51 8.69 -10.56
C GLY A 250 -13.86 9.52 -11.67
N ASN A 251 -14.21 10.82 -11.80
CA ASN A 251 -13.70 11.69 -12.84
C ASN A 251 -12.44 12.45 -12.44
N ALA A 252 -12.17 12.61 -11.15
CA ALA A 252 -11.02 13.38 -10.70
C ALA A 252 -10.04 12.56 -9.85
N LEU A 253 -8.76 12.79 -10.07
CA LEU A 253 -7.64 12.12 -9.45
C LEU A 253 -6.64 13.12 -8.89
N VAL A 254 -5.96 12.72 -7.82
CA VAL A 254 -4.76 13.39 -7.33
C VAL A 254 -3.62 12.38 -7.25
N ALA A 255 -2.43 12.78 -7.70
CA ALA A 255 -1.23 11.95 -7.63
C ALA A 255 -0.06 12.73 -7.06
N THR A 256 0.82 12.05 -6.33
CA THR A 256 2.06 12.60 -5.80
C THR A 256 3.27 11.96 -6.46
N SER A 257 4.26 12.78 -6.74
CA SER A 257 5.52 12.44 -7.39
C SER A 257 6.63 13.31 -6.80
N PRO A 258 7.91 12.94 -6.92
CA PRO A 258 9.02 13.87 -6.66
C PRO A 258 8.93 15.13 -7.51
N ASN A 259 8.25 15.08 -8.65
CA ASN A 259 8.07 16.23 -9.55
C ASN A 259 6.91 17.15 -9.15
N GLY A 260 6.15 16.82 -8.12
CA GLY A 260 5.07 17.65 -7.59
C GLY A 260 3.76 16.91 -7.31
N LEU A 261 2.72 17.70 -7.10
CA LEU A 261 1.33 17.25 -6.93
C LEU A 261 0.58 17.47 -8.25
N PHE A 262 -0.06 16.42 -8.74
CA PHE A 262 -0.76 16.42 -10.01
C PHE A 262 -2.26 16.20 -9.81
N PHE A 263 -3.03 16.88 -10.63
CA PHE A 263 -4.46 16.81 -10.68
C PHE A 263 -4.93 16.38 -12.07
N SER A 264 -5.96 15.53 -12.13
CA SER A 264 -6.69 15.21 -13.36
C SER A 264 -8.18 15.34 -13.10
N ASN A 265 -8.91 15.89 -14.03
CA ASN A 265 -10.36 16.00 -14.11
C ASN A 265 -10.83 15.68 -15.53
#